data_cc0c4a47f3e3ba7eb873a67576051199
#
_entry.id   cc0c4a47f3e3ba7eb873a67576051199
#
_cell.length_a   1.000
_cell.length_b   1.000
_cell.length_c   1.000
_cell.angle_alpha   90.00
_cell.angle_beta   90.00
_cell.angle_gamma   90.00
#
_symmetry.space_group_name_H-M   'P 1'
#
loop_
_entity.id
_entity.type
_entity.pdbx_description
1 polymer ?
#
loop_
_entity_poly.entity_id
_entity_poly.type
_entity_poly.pdbx_seq_one_letter_code
_entity_poly.pdbx_strand_id
1 'polypeptide(L)'
;MDDVAGRTVLITGAAMGMGRLFAERAVAERARAVVLIDVNGEALAETAEQLSGGVTEVIAEALDVRRLPAIRAAARRVHKAVGAVDVLINNAGVVRGNHYFWETDPVADAKFTIDINTLAPMYVARVFLPAMIESGRDCRLVNIASAAGLTANPRMAVYAASKWAVVGWSDSLRLELEQAGHEQVKVTTVCPYYVKTGMFEGARSAPLLPLLEPDDVVEETWAAMLHGQPLLVMPKTVLLSETVKGVLPIGIRDFVADKVLGIYHTMEDFTGRA
;
A
#
# COMPACT_ATOMS: atom_id res chain seq x y z
N MET A 1 14.06 11.92 7.96
CA MET A 1 14.65 10.62 8.38
C MET A 1 15.63 10.23 7.30
N ASP A 2 16.87 9.92 7.66
CA ASP A 2 17.91 9.62 6.66
C ASP A 2 17.95 8.13 6.29
N ASP A 3 17.64 7.27 7.28
CA ASP A 3 17.51 5.82 7.14
C ASP A 3 16.60 5.24 8.24
N VAL A 4 16.43 3.92 8.26
CA VAL A 4 15.69 3.22 9.32
C VAL A 4 16.60 2.48 10.30
N ALA A 5 17.91 2.75 10.31
CA ALA A 5 18.81 2.13 11.26
C ALA A 5 18.37 2.40 12.72
N GLY A 6 18.30 1.36 13.52
CA GLY A 6 17.83 1.44 14.91
C GLY A 6 16.31 1.71 15.09
N ARG A 7 15.53 1.79 14.03
CA ARG A 7 14.07 2.01 14.03
C ARG A 7 13.30 0.69 14.04
N THR A 8 12.03 0.76 14.42
CA THR A 8 11.08 -0.35 14.31
C THR A 8 10.17 -0.13 13.09
N VAL A 9 10.19 -1.07 12.15
CA VAL A 9 9.40 -1.04 10.92
C VAL A 9 8.32 -2.10 10.98
N LEU A 10 7.05 -1.75 10.74
CA LEU A 10 5.93 -2.68 10.65
C LEU A 10 5.37 -2.68 9.23
N ILE A 11 5.16 -3.88 8.68
CA ILE A 11 4.71 -4.07 7.30
C ILE A 11 3.54 -5.05 7.27
N THR A 12 2.44 -4.67 6.63
CA THR A 12 1.31 -5.58 6.35
C THR A 12 1.41 -6.16 4.95
N GLY A 13 0.93 -7.41 4.76
CA GLY A 13 1.12 -8.15 3.50
C GLY A 13 2.60 -8.49 3.27
N ALA A 14 3.29 -8.89 4.33
CA ALA A 14 4.75 -9.03 4.36
C ALA A 14 5.27 -10.40 3.93
N ALA A 15 4.40 -11.39 3.70
CA ALA A 15 4.80 -12.74 3.33
C ALA A 15 5.37 -12.85 1.91
N MET A 16 5.09 -11.91 1.02
CA MET A 16 5.50 -11.97 -0.38
C MET A 16 5.49 -10.61 -1.08
N GLY A 17 5.97 -10.58 -2.34
CA GLY A 17 5.91 -9.40 -3.21
C GLY A 17 6.55 -8.17 -2.59
N MET A 18 5.97 -6.99 -2.80
CA MET A 18 6.52 -5.73 -2.29
C MET A 18 6.65 -5.71 -0.76
N GLY A 19 5.71 -6.33 -0.03
CA GLY A 19 5.78 -6.37 1.44
C GLY A 19 7.04 -7.08 1.96
N ARG A 20 7.41 -8.18 1.32
CA ARG A 20 8.66 -8.89 1.61
C ARG A 20 9.88 -8.05 1.23
N LEU A 21 9.88 -7.41 0.05
CA LEU A 21 10.99 -6.53 -0.38
C LEU A 21 11.17 -5.34 0.57
N PHE A 22 10.09 -4.74 1.08
CA PHE A 22 10.19 -3.72 2.13
C PHE A 22 10.85 -4.26 3.41
N ALA A 23 10.54 -5.50 3.79
CA ALA A 23 11.14 -6.12 4.97
C ALA A 23 12.64 -6.40 4.75
N GLU A 24 13.01 -6.93 3.59
CA GLU A 24 14.39 -7.13 3.17
C GLU A 24 15.18 -5.81 3.21
N ARG A 25 14.58 -4.72 2.68
CA ARG A 25 15.20 -3.40 2.70
C ARG A 25 15.40 -2.88 4.13
N ALA A 26 14.42 -3.02 5.02
CA ALA A 26 14.54 -2.61 6.41
C ALA A 26 15.65 -3.35 7.16
N VAL A 27 15.78 -4.67 6.91
CA VAL A 27 16.86 -5.48 7.49
C VAL A 27 18.23 -5.05 6.94
N ALA A 28 18.33 -4.80 5.63
CA ALA A 28 19.57 -4.34 5.00
C ALA A 28 20.05 -2.99 5.58
N GLU A 29 19.14 -2.09 5.93
CA GLU A 29 19.45 -0.83 6.62
C GLU A 29 19.62 -0.97 8.14
N ARG A 30 19.66 -2.19 8.68
CA ARG A 30 19.86 -2.48 10.11
C ARG A 30 18.78 -1.84 11.00
N ALA A 31 17.52 -1.95 10.57
CA ALA A 31 16.41 -1.66 11.48
C ALA A 31 16.58 -2.42 12.78
N ARG A 32 16.19 -1.83 13.91
CA ARG A 32 16.23 -2.49 15.23
C ARG A 32 15.29 -3.70 15.24
N ALA A 33 14.09 -3.51 14.70
CA ALA A 33 13.11 -4.58 14.58
C ALA A 33 12.27 -4.41 13.30
N VAL A 34 11.88 -5.55 12.72
CA VAL A 34 10.91 -5.62 11.62
C VAL A 34 9.74 -6.49 12.04
N VAL A 35 8.54 -5.91 12.06
CA VAL A 35 7.29 -6.59 12.38
C VAL A 35 6.57 -6.92 11.08
N LEU A 36 6.41 -8.20 10.81
CA LEU A 36 5.80 -8.76 9.61
C LEU A 36 4.37 -9.19 9.93
N ILE A 37 3.39 -8.69 9.20
CA ILE A 37 1.98 -9.07 9.33
C ILE A 37 1.48 -9.63 8.01
N ASP A 38 0.93 -10.86 8.03
CA ASP A 38 0.25 -11.45 6.88
C ASP A 38 -0.81 -12.46 7.33
N VAL A 39 -1.75 -12.78 6.46
CA VAL A 39 -2.76 -13.82 6.69
C VAL A 39 -2.20 -15.21 6.37
N ASN A 40 -1.24 -15.30 5.46
CA ASN A 40 -0.54 -16.55 5.11
C ASN A 40 0.59 -16.82 6.11
N GLY A 41 0.25 -17.55 7.19
CA GLY A 41 1.19 -17.82 8.27
C GLY A 41 2.41 -18.67 7.86
N GLU A 42 2.25 -19.58 6.89
CA GLU A 42 3.34 -20.43 6.39
C GLU A 42 4.37 -19.59 5.62
N ALA A 43 3.95 -18.88 4.59
CA ALA A 43 4.84 -18.00 3.82
C ALA A 43 5.42 -16.85 4.67
N LEU A 44 4.68 -16.39 5.69
CA LEU A 44 5.18 -15.40 6.64
C LEU A 44 6.31 -15.96 7.51
N ALA A 45 6.18 -17.20 7.97
CA ALA A 45 7.22 -17.87 8.75
C ALA A 45 8.49 -18.10 7.93
N GLU A 46 8.37 -18.53 6.67
CA GLU A 46 9.49 -18.65 5.74
C GLU A 46 10.21 -17.31 5.52
N THR A 47 9.45 -16.24 5.29
CA THR A 47 10.02 -14.89 5.15
C THR A 47 10.74 -14.46 6.42
N ALA A 48 10.14 -14.69 7.59
CA ALA A 48 10.76 -14.34 8.87
C ALA A 48 12.05 -15.14 9.13
N GLU A 49 12.08 -16.44 8.81
CA GLU A 49 13.27 -17.27 8.93
C GLU A 49 14.41 -16.75 8.05
N GLN A 50 14.13 -16.43 6.79
CA GLN A 50 15.12 -15.91 5.85
C GLN A 50 15.70 -14.55 6.24
N LEU A 51 14.90 -13.71 6.94
CA LEU A 51 15.33 -12.40 7.41
C LEU A 51 15.99 -12.44 8.80
N SER A 52 15.92 -13.57 9.49
CA SER A 52 16.46 -13.76 10.84
C SER A 52 17.96 -14.06 10.83
N GLY A 53 18.60 -14.00 12.01
CA GLY A 53 20.01 -14.34 12.20
C GLY A 53 20.99 -13.17 12.09
N GLY A 54 20.49 -11.97 11.75
CA GLY A 54 21.25 -10.72 11.76
C GLY A 54 21.08 -9.92 13.07
N VAL A 55 21.36 -8.65 13.00
CA VAL A 55 21.21 -7.71 14.13
C VAL A 55 19.77 -7.21 14.32
N THR A 56 18.93 -7.37 13.31
CA THR A 56 17.52 -6.94 13.30
C THR A 56 16.65 -8.01 13.97
N GLU A 57 15.83 -7.62 14.94
CA GLU A 57 14.80 -8.48 15.51
C GLU A 57 13.64 -8.65 14.51
N VAL A 58 13.29 -9.89 14.17
CA VAL A 58 12.19 -10.18 13.24
C VAL A 58 11.02 -10.78 14.01
N ILE A 59 9.86 -10.11 13.96
CA ILE A 59 8.63 -10.51 14.64
C ILE A 59 7.56 -10.82 13.59
N ALA A 60 7.06 -12.05 13.56
CA ALA A 60 6.00 -12.48 12.64
C ALA A 60 4.65 -12.58 13.39
N GLU A 61 3.63 -11.94 12.87
CA GLU A 61 2.26 -11.93 13.38
C GLU A 61 1.29 -12.40 12.29
N ALA A 62 0.99 -13.70 12.29
CA ALA A 62 0.02 -14.29 11.36
C ALA A 62 -1.40 -13.88 11.77
N LEU A 63 -2.02 -12.96 11.03
CA LEU A 63 -3.37 -12.47 11.29
C LEU A 63 -4.06 -11.91 10.05
N ASP A 64 -5.38 -11.94 10.08
CA ASP A 64 -6.23 -11.28 9.10
C ASP A 64 -6.46 -9.81 9.48
N VAL A 65 -5.92 -8.89 8.68
CA VAL A 65 -6.01 -7.43 8.90
C VAL A 65 -7.44 -6.87 8.82
N ARG A 66 -8.44 -7.65 8.39
CA ARG A 66 -9.86 -7.28 8.48
C ARG A 66 -10.40 -7.36 9.91
N ARG A 67 -9.70 -8.08 10.79
CA ARG A 67 -10.14 -8.37 12.17
C ARG A 67 -9.53 -7.41 13.18
N LEU A 68 -10.19 -6.29 13.44
CA LEU A 68 -9.73 -5.28 14.40
C LEU A 68 -9.32 -5.86 15.78
N PRO A 69 -10.04 -6.85 16.38
CA PRO A 69 -9.57 -7.47 17.62
C PRO A 69 -8.23 -8.18 17.50
N ALA A 70 -7.94 -8.82 16.35
CA ALA A 70 -6.66 -9.47 16.10
C ALA A 70 -5.53 -8.44 15.99
N ILE A 71 -5.76 -7.33 15.26
CA ILE A 71 -4.79 -6.22 15.15
C ILE A 71 -4.49 -5.64 16.55
N ARG A 72 -5.50 -5.41 17.38
CA ARG A 72 -5.32 -4.92 18.75
C ARG A 72 -4.51 -5.88 19.61
N ALA A 73 -4.73 -7.20 19.47
CA ALA A 73 -3.98 -8.20 20.19
C ALA A 73 -2.51 -8.24 19.74
N ALA A 74 -2.25 -8.20 18.44
CA ALA A 74 -0.90 -8.11 17.87
C ALA A 74 -0.19 -6.83 18.35
N ALA A 75 -0.85 -5.67 18.30
CA ALA A 75 -0.27 -4.42 18.75
C ALA A 75 0.20 -4.47 20.23
N ARG A 76 -0.58 -5.10 21.11
CA ARG A 76 -0.14 -5.29 22.51
C ARG A 76 1.13 -6.13 22.62
N ARG A 77 1.28 -7.18 21.79
CA ARG A 77 2.50 -8.01 21.77
C ARG A 77 3.69 -7.22 21.22
N VAL A 78 3.47 -6.54 20.07
CA VAL A 78 4.49 -5.71 19.43
C VAL A 78 4.96 -4.60 20.37
N HIS A 79 4.04 -3.84 20.97
CA HIS A 79 4.41 -2.76 21.91
C HIS A 79 5.14 -3.28 23.15
N LYS A 80 4.80 -4.49 23.63
CA LYS A 80 5.53 -5.13 24.73
C LYS A 80 6.95 -5.54 24.34
N ALA A 81 7.15 -6.02 23.12
CA ALA A 81 8.44 -6.50 22.63
C ALA A 81 9.36 -5.34 22.22
N VAL A 82 8.87 -4.43 21.39
CA VAL A 82 9.70 -3.42 20.72
C VAL A 82 9.26 -1.96 20.95
N GLY A 83 8.24 -1.73 21.76
CA GLY A 83 7.73 -0.38 22.01
C GLY A 83 6.96 0.18 20.79
N ALA A 84 6.92 1.50 20.68
CA ALA A 84 6.25 2.15 19.56
C ALA A 84 6.96 1.88 18.23
N VAL A 85 6.16 1.69 17.17
CA VAL A 85 6.63 1.56 15.79
C VAL A 85 7.06 2.93 15.27
N ASP A 86 8.17 3.00 14.55
CA ASP A 86 8.66 4.23 13.92
C ASP A 86 8.17 4.37 12.47
N VAL A 87 8.08 3.25 11.75
CA VAL A 87 7.62 3.18 10.36
C VAL A 87 6.51 2.15 10.25
N LEU A 88 5.35 2.57 9.76
CA LEU A 88 4.20 1.72 9.46
C LEU A 88 3.93 1.70 7.96
N ILE A 89 4.04 0.54 7.32
CA ILE A 89 3.75 0.34 5.89
C ILE A 89 2.48 -0.49 5.73
N ASN A 90 1.38 0.15 5.38
CA ASN A 90 0.14 -0.48 4.97
C ASN A 90 0.26 -0.92 3.51
N ASN A 91 0.73 -2.16 3.29
CA ASN A 91 0.95 -2.74 1.98
C ASN A 91 -0.06 -3.85 1.63
N ALA A 92 -0.69 -4.50 2.61
CA ALA A 92 -1.68 -5.54 2.36
C ALA A 92 -2.77 -5.05 1.40
N GLY A 93 -3.06 -5.83 0.36
CA GLY A 93 -4.06 -5.49 -0.64
C GLY A 93 -4.39 -6.64 -1.57
N VAL A 94 -5.55 -6.55 -2.21
CA VAL A 94 -6.08 -7.54 -3.14
C VAL A 94 -6.74 -6.88 -4.34
N VAL A 95 -6.83 -7.64 -5.45
CA VAL A 95 -7.68 -7.33 -6.60
C VAL A 95 -8.66 -8.50 -6.73
N ARG A 96 -9.96 -8.21 -6.67
CA ARG A 96 -11.03 -9.18 -6.91
C ARG A 96 -12.17 -8.57 -7.72
N GLY A 97 -12.99 -9.43 -8.34
CA GLY A 97 -14.14 -9.01 -9.12
C GLY A 97 -13.74 -8.22 -10.36
N ASN A 98 -12.75 -8.73 -11.11
CA ASN A 98 -12.26 -8.10 -12.34
C ASN A 98 -13.21 -8.37 -13.51
N HIS A 99 -14.51 -8.11 -13.28
CA HIS A 99 -15.61 -8.20 -14.23
C HIS A 99 -16.28 -6.83 -14.36
N TYR A 100 -17.25 -6.72 -15.24
CA TYR A 100 -18.13 -5.56 -15.20
C TYR A 100 -18.85 -5.50 -13.85
N PHE A 101 -19.08 -4.32 -13.33
CA PHE A 101 -19.58 -4.16 -11.94
C PHE A 101 -20.86 -4.94 -11.65
N TRP A 102 -21.78 -5.02 -12.62
CA TRP A 102 -23.02 -5.77 -12.47
C TRP A 102 -22.87 -7.29 -12.51
N GLU A 103 -21.67 -7.81 -12.78
CA GLU A 103 -21.30 -9.22 -12.79
C GLU A 103 -20.54 -9.62 -11.52
N THR A 104 -20.13 -8.63 -10.68
CA THR A 104 -19.34 -8.89 -9.48
C THR A 104 -20.21 -9.39 -8.34
N ASP A 105 -19.65 -10.26 -7.48
CA ASP A 105 -20.31 -10.68 -6.24
C ASP A 105 -20.18 -9.58 -5.17
N PRO A 106 -21.32 -9.13 -4.57
CA PRO A 106 -21.30 -8.05 -3.58
C PRO A 106 -20.51 -8.38 -2.32
N VAL A 107 -20.38 -9.66 -1.94
CA VAL A 107 -19.70 -10.08 -0.71
C VAL A 107 -18.29 -10.60 -0.99
N ALA A 108 -18.16 -11.54 -1.92
CA ALA A 108 -16.87 -12.17 -2.23
C ALA A 108 -15.90 -11.23 -2.96
N ASP A 109 -16.41 -10.28 -3.73
CA ASP A 109 -15.60 -9.31 -4.47
C ASP A 109 -15.64 -7.93 -3.83
N ALA A 110 -16.83 -7.28 -3.77
CA ALA A 110 -16.91 -5.89 -3.39
C ALA A 110 -16.58 -5.69 -1.91
N LYS A 111 -17.33 -6.34 -1.02
CA LYS A 111 -17.08 -6.22 0.43
C LYS A 111 -15.68 -6.66 0.81
N PHE A 112 -15.22 -7.80 0.28
CA PHE A 112 -13.90 -8.35 0.58
C PHE A 112 -12.77 -7.38 0.18
N THR A 113 -12.87 -6.77 -1.02
CA THR A 113 -11.88 -5.79 -1.50
C THR A 113 -11.87 -4.53 -0.64
N ILE A 114 -13.05 -4.00 -0.28
CA ILE A 114 -13.15 -2.81 0.59
C ILE A 114 -12.61 -3.12 1.99
N ASP A 115 -12.93 -4.27 2.56
CA ASP A 115 -12.44 -4.66 3.89
C ASP A 115 -10.91 -4.68 3.95
N ILE A 116 -10.24 -5.23 2.93
CA ILE A 116 -8.79 -5.35 2.90
C ILE A 116 -8.12 -4.06 2.44
N ASN A 117 -8.55 -3.49 1.32
CA ASN A 117 -7.82 -2.38 0.72
C ASN A 117 -8.10 -1.03 1.42
N THR A 118 -9.25 -0.89 2.08
CA THR A 118 -9.71 0.39 2.65
C THR A 118 -9.80 0.35 4.17
N LEU A 119 -10.59 -0.57 4.73
CA LEU A 119 -10.82 -0.61 6.17
C LEU A 119 -9.61 -1.12 6.94
N ALA A 120 -8.91 -2.13 6.43
CA ALA A 120 -7.75 -2.70 7.12
C ALA A 120 -6.62 -1.68 7.35
N PRO A 121 -6.14 -0.91 6.34
CA PRO A 121 -5.13 0.12 6.61
C PRO A 121 -5.60 1.18 7.61
N MET A 122 -6.89 1.56 7.60
CA MET A 122 -7.45 2.45 8.60
C MET A 122 -7.43 1.84 10.01
N TYR A 123 -7.75 0.54 10.15
CA TYR A 123 -7.72 -0.17 11.42
C TYR A 123 -6.29 -0.29 11.95
N VAL A 124 -5.34 -0.67 11.10
CA VAL A 124 -3.93 -0.80 11.48
C VAL A 124 -3.40 0.57 11.91
N ALA A 125 -3.59 1.61 11.10
CA ALA A 125 -3.18 2.96 11.46
C ALA A 125 -3.84 3.42 12.78
N ARG A 126 -5.16 3.25 12.94
CA ARG A 126 -5.87 3.65 14.17
C ARG A 126 -5.35 2.96 15.42
N VAL A 127 -4.80 1.75 15.30
CA VAL A 127 -4.28 0.99 16.44
C VAL A 127 -2.82 1.39 16.78
N PHE A 128 -1.98 1.63 15.77
CA PHE A 128 -0.55 1.91 15.99
C PHE A 128 -0.21 3.40 16.09
N LEU A 129 -0.95 4.27 15.38
CA LEU A 129 -0.69 5.71 15.30
C LEU A 129 -0.65 6.43 16.66
N PRO A 130 -1.52 6.14 17.65
CA PRO A 130 -1.42 6.81 18.96
C PRO A 130 -0.06 6.65 19.62
N ALA A 131 0.50 5.44 19.63
CA ALA A 131 1.82 5.21 20.20
C ALA A 131 2.96 5.86 19.37
N MET A 132 2.79 5.95 18.04
CA MET A 132 3.72 6.70 17.18
C MET A 132 3.72 8.19 17.54
N ILE A 133 2.55 8.78 17.74
CA ILE A 133 2.38 10.19 18.14
C ILE A 133 3.00 10.42 19.53
N GLU A 134 2.62 9.59 20.52
CA GLU A 134 3.07 9.69 21.92
C GLU A 134 4.59 9.51 22.05
N SER A 135 5.22 8.77 21.13
CA SER A 135 6.67 8.58 21.12
C SER A 135 7.46 9.88 20.92
N GLY A 136 6.87 10.89 20.31
CA GLY A 136 7.53 12.16 19.92
C GLY A 136 8.64 12.00 18.89
N ARG A 137 8.88 10.79 18.38
CA ARG A 137 9.94 10.49 17.43
C ARG A 137 9.51 10.85 16.00
N ASP A 138 10.50 11.02 15.12
CA ASP A 138 10.27 11.16 13.68
C ASP A 138 9.74 9.82 13.13
N CYS A 139 8.46 9.77 12.76
CA CYS A 139 7.74 8.57 12.34
C CYS A 139 7.22 8.69 10.89
N ARG A 140 6.98 7.53 10.29
CA ARG A 140 6.46 7.42 8.90
C ARG A 140 5.25 6.50 8.85
N LEU A 141 4.20 6.95 8.18
CA LEU A 141 3.05 6.14 7.79
C LEU A 141 2.99 6.09 6.26
N VAL A 142 3.19 4.90 5.70
CA VAL A 142 3.11 4.67 4.26
C VAL A 142 1.83 3.90 3.94
N ASN A 143 1.03 4.41 3.02
CA ASN A 143 -0.18 3.74 2.54
C ASN A 143 -0.03 3.42 1.05
N ILE A 144 0.00 2.12 0.72
CA ILE A 144 0.06 1.65 -0.67
C ILE A 144 -1.35 1.73 -1.29
N ALA A 145 -1.58 2.82 -2.00
CA ALA A 145 -2.78 3.01 -2.80
C ALA A 145 -2.62 2.36 -4.21
N SER A 146 -2.86 3.09 -5.27
CA SER A 146 -2.67 2.70 -6.67
C SER A 146 -2.93 3.89 -7.59
N ALA A 147 -2.42 3.88 -8.81
CA ALA A 147 -2.85 4.77 -9.88
C ALA A 147 -4.37 4.67 -10.13
N ALA A 148 -4.97 3.49 -9.86
CA ALA A 148 -6.43 3.31 -9.88
C ALA A 148 -7.16 4.11 -8.78
N GLY A 149 -6.46 4.66 -7.80
CA GLY A 149 -6.99 5.63 -6.83
C GLY A 149 -7.05 7.06 -7.36
N LEU A 150 -6.57 7.30 -8.56
CA LEU A 150 -6.57 8.59 -9.25
C LEU A 150 -7.35 8.51 -10.58
N THR A 151 -7.23 7.38 -11.29
CA THR A 151 -7.82 7.18 -12.64
C THR A 151 -8.78 6.01 -12.64
N ALA A 152 -9.95 6.19 -13.25
CA ALA A 152 -10.94 5.12 -13.44
C ALA A 152 -10.50 4.16 -14.57
N ASN A 153 -10.78 2.87 -14.37
CA ASN A 153 -10.56 1.85 -15.40
C ASN A 153 -11.73 0.85 -15.39
N PRO A 154 -12.30 0.51 -16.57
CA PRO A 154 -13.30 -0.56 -16.67
C PRO A 154 -12.85 -1.87 -16.02
N ARG A 155 -13.80 -2.67 -15.52
CA ARG A 155 -13.58 -3.94 -14.80
C ARG A 155 -12.80 -3.82 -13.49
N MET A 156 -12.57 -2.59 -13.01
CA MET A 156 -11.89 -2.31 -11.75
C MET A 156 -12.72 -1.42 -10.82
N ALA A 157 -14.03 -1.31 -11.03
CA ALA A 157 -14.87 -0.34 -10.31
C ALA A 157 -14.71 -0.44 -8.78
N VAL A 158 -14.77 -1.64 -8.21
CA VAL A 158 -14.62 -1.86 -6.76
C VAL A 158 -13.17 -1.60 -6.30
N TYR A 159 -12.19 -2.11 -7.04
CA TYR A 159 -10.78 -1.88 -6.73
C TYR A 159 -10.43 -0.39 -6.79
N ALA A 160 -10.84 0.30 -7.85
CA ALA A 160 -10.64 1.74 -7.97
C ALA A 160 -11.28 2.49 -6.80
N ALA A 161 -12.55 2.21 -6.47
CA ALA A 161 -13.23 2.82 -5.33
C ALA A 161 -12.44 2.62 -4.03
N SER A 162 -11.91 1.40 -3.78
CA SER A 162 -11.11 1.09 -2.60
C SER A 162 -9.82 1.93 -2.54
N LYS A 163 -9.15 2.14 -3.68
CA LYS A 163 -7.89 2.89 -3.74
C LYS A 163 -8.10 4.41 -3.73
N TRP A 164 -9.20 4.92 -4.30
CA TRP A 164 -9.61 6.31 -4.14
C TRP A 164 -9.89 6.64 -2.66
N ALA A 165 -10.56 5.74 -1.93
CA ALA A 165 -10.80 5.90 -0.51
C ALA A 165 -9.48 6.02 0.28
N VAL A 166 -8.46 5.20 -0.05
CA VAL A 166 -7.14 5.27 0.61
C VAL A 166 -6.45 6.61 0.33
N VAL A 167 -6.49 7.10 -0.92
CA VAL A 167 -5.87 8.39 -1.28
C VAL A 167 -6.52 9.53 -0.48
N GLY A 168 -7.85 9.63 -0.50
CA GLY A 168 -8.58 10.69 0.20
C GLY A 168 -8.41 10.62 1.72
N TRP A 169 -8.48 9.41 2.29
CA TRP A 169 -8.25 9.20 3.72
C TRP A 169 -6.82 9.57 4.13
N SER A 170 -5.82 9.13 3.38
CA SER A 170 -4.41 9.39 3.69
C SER A 170 -4.09 10.88 3.68
N ASP A 171 -4.61 11.62 2.70
CA ASP A 171 -4.38 13.06 2.60
C ASP A 171 -5.11 13.82 3.72
N SER A 172 -6.34 13.42 4.04
CA SER A 172 -7.06 13.99 5.19
C SER A 172 -6.32 13.73 6.51
N LEU A 173 -5.85 12.50 6.73
CA LEU A 173 -5.09 12.14 7.93
C LEU A 173 -3.78 12.95 8.06
N ARG A 174 -3.08 13.16 6.96
CA ARG A 174 -1.88 14.03 6.93
C ARG A 174 -2.23 15.44 7.43
N LEU A 175 -3.29 16.03 6.91
CA LEU A 175 -3.74 17.36 7.32
C LEU A 175 -4.19 17.40 8.79
N GLU A 176 -4.87 16.36 9.27
CA GLU A 176 -5.25 16.23 10.69
C GLU A 176 -4.03 16.20 11.60
N LEU A 177 -2.98 15.45 11.25
CA LEU A 177 -1.72 15.38 12.00
C LEU A 177 -1.02 16.75 12.03
N GLU A 178 -0.92 17.43 10.90
CA GLU A 178 -0.35 18.79 10.82
C GLU A 178 -1.16 19.78 11.66
N GLN A 179 -2.48 19.79 11.54
CA GLN A 179 -3.38 20.68 12.29
C GLN A 179 -3.32 20.44 13.80
N ALA A 180 -3.11 19.17 14.21
CA ALA A 180 -2.99 18.79 15.62
C ALA A 180 -1.57 19.00 16.20
N GLY A 181 -0.62 19.49 15.41
CA GLY A 181 0.77 19.72 15.84
C GLY A 181 1.62 18.46 15.91
N HIS A 182 1.25 17.39 15.20
CA HIS A 182 1.98 16.11 15.16
C HIS A 182 2.82 15.97 13.88
N GLU A 183 3.52 17.04 13.51
CA GLU A 183 4.32 17.10 12.27
C GLU A 183 5.47 16.08 12.20
N GLN A 184 5.87 15.50 13.35
CA GLN A 184 6.86 14.44 13.42
C GLN A 184 6.36 13.12 12.80
N VAL A 185 5.05 12.95 12.58
CA VAL A 185 4.48 11.80 11.88
C VAL A 185 4.13 12.20 10.45
N LYS A 186 4.95 11.78 9.48
CA LYS A 186 4.71 12.06 8.07
C LYS A 186 3.94 10.93 7.41
N VAL A 187 2.95 11.28 6.58
CA VAL A 187 2.14 10.33 5.80
C VAL A 187 2.58 10.38 4.35
N THR A 188 2.90 9.21 3.78
CA THR A 188 3.23 9.04 2.36
C THR A 188 2.18 8.14 1.70
N THR A 189 1.48 8.65 0.71
CA THR A 189 0.55 7.88 -0.12
C THR A 189 1.26 7.48 -1.41
N VAL A 190 1.28 6.18 -1.71
CA VAL A 190 1.97 5.64 -2.89
C VAL A 190 0.95 5.14 -3.90
N CYS A 191 1.00 5.65 -5.11
CA CYS A 191 0.08 5.33 -6.21
C CYS A 191 0.84 4.70 -7.39
N PRO A 192 1.26 3.42 -7.29
CA PRO A 192 1.90 2.72 -8.38
C PRO A 192 0.88 2.32 -9.44
N TYR A 193 1.31 2.28 -10.69
CA TYR A 193 0.63 1.59 -11.77
C TYR A 193 0.78 0.06 -11.59
N TYR A 194 0.52 -0.75 -12.57
CA TYR A 194 0.63 -2.21 -12.46
C TYR A 194 2.06 -2.65 -12.16
N VAL A 195 2.23 -3.39 -11.07
CA VAL A 195 3.52 -3.92 -10.58
C VAL A 195 3.59 -5.42 -10.84
N LYS A 196 4.71 -5.92 -11.33
CA LYS A 196 4.95 -7.34 -11.66
C LYS A 196 5.12 -8.21 -10.41
N THR A 197 4.11 -8.27 -9.54
CA THR A 197 4.10 -9.10 -8.32
C THR A 197 3.24 -10.36 -8.45
N GLY A 198 2.73 -10.66 -9.64
CA GLY A 198 1.70 -11.68 -9.87
C GLY A 198 0.27 -11.21 -9.55
N MET A 199 0.09 -10.13 -8.79
CA MET A 199 -1.24 -9.58 -8.48
C MET A 199 -1.98 -9.10 -9.75
N PHE A 200 -1.26 -8.58 -10.72
CA PHE A 200 -1.78 -8.06 -12.00
C PHE A 200 -1.38 -8.94 -13.18
N GLU A 201 -1.30 -10.25 -12.99
CA GLU A 201 -1.03 -11.18 -14.08
C GLU A 201 -2.11 -11.10 -15.16
N GLY A 202 -1.70 -11.09 -16.45
CA GLY A 202 -2.58 -10.88 -17.59
C GLY A 202 -2.95 -9.42 -17.87
N ALA A 203 -2.62 -8.46 -16.98
CA ALA A 203 -2.83 -7.06 -17.30
C ALA A 203 -1.85 -6.59 -18.38
N ARG A 204 -2.35 -5.81 -19.35
CA ARG A 204 -1.53 -5.25 -20.44
C ARG A 204 -1.01 -3.86 -20.06
N SER A 205 0.19 -3.52 -20.54
CA SER A 205 0.69 -2.15 -20.45
C SER A 205 -0.01 -1.27 -21.49
N ALA A 206 -0.25 -0.02 -21.14
CA ALA A 206 -0.67 1.01 -22.07
C ALA A 206 0.55 1.82 -22.55
N PRO A 207 0.49 2.49 -23.70
CA PRO A 207 1.52 3.42 -24.14
C PRO A 207 1.82 4.45 -23.04
N LEU A 208 3.12 4.69 -22.77
CA LEU A 208 3.60 5.58 -21.70
C LEU A 208 3.33 5.12 -20.25
N LEU A 209 2.73 3.95 -20.05
CA LEU A 209 2.41 3.35 -18.74
C LEU A 209 2.98 1.92 -18.70
N PRO A 210 4.32 1.75 -18.57
CA PRO A 210 4.94 0.43 -18.51
C PRO A 210 4.54 -0.30 -17.23
N LEU A 211 4.59 -1.64 -17.24
CA LEU A 211 4.55 -2.44 -16.03
C LEU A 211 5.80 -2.13 -15.20
N LEU A 212 5.60 -1.91 -13.91
CA LEU A 212 6.68 -1.55 -12.99
C LEU A 212 7.34 -2.81 -12.41
N GLU A 213 8.65 -2.75 -12.22
CA GLU A 213 9.37 -3.77 -11.45
C GLU A 213 9.14 -3.54 -9.94
N PRO A 214 8.92 -4.60 -9.15
CA PRO A 214 8.67 -4.48 -7.72
C PRO A 214 9.81 -3.77 -6.97
N ASP A 215 11.05 -4.07 -7.33
CA ASP A 215 12.25 -3.47 -6.71
C ASP A 215 12.29 -1.96 -6.91
N ASP A 216 12.01 -1.47 -8.13
CA ASP A 216 11.98 -0.04 -8.44
C ASP A 216 10.88 0.67 -7.62
N VAL A 217 9.70 0.04 -7.51
CA VAL A 217 8.59 0.59 -6.70
C VAL A 217 8.97 0.67 -5.23
N VAL A 218 9.64 -0.35 -4.70
CA VAL A 218 10.10 -0.37 -3.32
C VAL A 218 11.14 0.70 -3.07
N GLU A 219 12.14 0.85 -3.94
CA GLU A 219 13.20 1.87 -3.83
C GLU A 219 12.64 3.29 -3.87
N GLU A 220 11.78 3.62 -4.85
CA GLU A 220 11.19 4.95 -4.94
C GLU A 220 10.24 5.23 -3.75
N THR A 221 9.47 4.21 -3.31
CA THR A 221 8.62 4.32 -2.12
C THR A 221 9.45 4.57 -0.87
N TRP A 222 10.56 3.86 -0.73
CA TRP A 222 11.48 4.01 0.40
C TRP A 222 12.07 5.42 0.46
N ALA A 223 12.57 5.92 -0.66
CA ALA A 223 13.09 7.28 -0.76
C ALA A 223 12.00 8.32 -0.43
N ALA A 224 10.80 8.20 -0.99
CA ALA A 224 9.67 9.09 -0.70
C ALA A 224 9.29 9.08 0.78
N MET A 225 9.25 7.91 1.41
CA MET A 225 9.00 7.72 2.84
C MET A 225 10.05 8.42 3.70
N LEU A 226 11.34 8.19 3.43
CA LEU A 226 12.43 8.82 4.19
C LEU A 226 12.34 10.34 4.14
N HIS A 227 12.06 10.92 2.97
CA HIS A 227 11.89 12.36 2.79
C HIS A 227 10.56 12.90 3.33
N GLY A 228 9.62 12.04 3.70
CA GLY A 228 8.28 12.45 4.12
C GLY A 228 7.45 13.06 2.99
N GLN A 229 7.66 12.60 1.76
CA GLN A 229 6.92 13.06 0.58
C GLN A 229 5.44 12.65 0.70
N PRO A 230 4.47 13.59 0.64
CA PRO A 230 3.06 13.26 0.88
C PRO A 230 2.44 12.32 -0.15
N LEU A 231 2.82 12.45 -1.42
CA LEU A 231 2.27 11.68 -2.54
C LEU A 231 3.38 11.24 -3.49
N LEU A 232 3.46 9.94 -3.75
CA LEU A 232 4.30 9.36 -4.79
C LEU A 232 3.41 8.70 -5.83
N VAL A 233 3.52 9.10 -7.10
CA VAL A 233 2.81 8.51 -8.24
C VAL A 233 3.82 7.93 -9.23
N MET A 234 3.63 6.69 -9.62
CA MET A 234 4.55 5.94 -10.47
C MET A 234 3.82 5.21 -11.60
N PRO A 235 4.22 5.38 -12.85
CA PRO A 235 5.19 6.37 -13.33
C PRO A 235 4.61 7.80 -13.28
N LYS A 236 5.47 8.81 -13.34
CA LYS A 236 5.05 10.24 -13.27
C LYS A 236 4.08 10.66 -14.39
N THR A 237 4.03 9.89 -15.48
CA THR A 237 3.06 10.09 -16.58
C THR A 237 1.60 9.97 -16.14
N VAL A 238 1.31 9.23 -15.05
CA VAL A 238 -0.03 9.18 -14.45
C VAL A 238 -0.47 10.56 -13.95
N LEU A 239 0.43 11.37 -13.37
CA LEU A 239 0.12 12.74 -12.94
C LEU A 239 -0.28 13.65 -14.11
N LEU A 240 0.30 13.45 -15.29
CA LEU A 240 -0.10 14.18 -16.48
C LEU A 240 -1.56 13.86 -16.84
N SER A 241 -1.95 12.59 -16.72
CA SER A 241 -3.35 12.19 -16.99
C SER A 241 -4.33 12.84 -15.99
N GLU A 242 -3.94 12.99 -14.72
CA GLU A 242 -4.77 13.67 -13.72
C GLU A 242 -4.93 15.17 -13.99
N THR A 243 -3.86 15.85 -14.41
CA THR A 243 -3.92 17.27 -14.79
C THR A 243 -4.85 17.46 -16.00
N VAL A 244 -4.71 16.62 -17.02
CA VAL A 244 -5.55 16.62 -18.22
C VAL A 244 -7.02 16.32 -17.87
N LYS A 245 -7.27 15.39 -16.96
CA LYS A 245 -8.61 15.03 -16.46
C LYS A 245 -9.33 16.21 -15.80
N GLY A 246 -8.61 17.08 -15.08
CA GLY A 246 -9.19 18.27 -14.46
C GLY A 246 -9.57 19.36 -15.43
N VAL A 247 -9.02 19.39 -16.65
CA VAL A 247 -9.18 20.45 -17.63
C VAL A 247 -10.09 20.03 -18.79
N LEU A 248 -10.02 18.76 -19.23
CA LEU A 248 -10.78 18.30 -20.41
C LEU A 248 -12.22 17.87 -20.05
N PRO A 249 -13.20 18.20 -20.92
CA PRO A 249 -14.54 17.60 -20.84
C PRO A 249 -14.45 16.06 -20.87
N ILE A 250 -15.35 15.41 -20.10
CA ILE A 250 -15.37 13.95 -19.91
C ILE A 250 -15.29 13.18 -21.24
N GLY A 251 -16.08 13.57 -22.25
CA GLY A 251 -16.11 12.86 -23.53
C GLY A 251 -14.78 12.91 -24.29
N ILE A 252 -14.03 14.02 -24.21
CA ILE A 252 -12.70 14.14 -24.85
C ILE A 252 -11.68 13.29 -24.07
N ARG A 253 -11.70 13.39 -22.76
CA ARG A 253 -10.86 12.57 -21.87
C ARG A 253 -11.04 11.09 -22.16
N ASP A 254 -12.28 10.61 -22.16
CA ASP A 254 -12.59 9.20 -22.37
C ASP A 254 -12.22 8.72 -23.76
N PHE A 255 -12.42 9.54 -24.79
CA PHE A 255 -11.96 9.25 -26.16
C PHE A 255 -10.43 9.07 -26.20
N VAL A 256 -9.66 9.95 -25.56
CA VAL A 256 -8.20 9.86 -25.51
C VAL A 256 -7.77 8.61 -24.71
N ALA A 257 -8.36 8.35 -23.56
CA ALA A 257 -8.04 7.20 -22.72
C ALA A 257 -8.34 5.87 -23.43
N ASP A 258 -9.49 5.78 -24.11
CA ASP A 258 -9.94 4.58 -24.80
C ASP A 258 -9.25 4.39 -26.16
N LYS A 259 -9.40 5.36 -27.07
CA LYS A 259 -9.02 5.20 -28.48
C LYS A 259 -7.57 5.56 -28.80
N VAL A 260 -6.96 6.46 -28.02
CA VAL A 260 -5.58 6.89 -28.27
C VAL A 260 -4.60 6.11 -27.41
N LEU A 261 -4.89 5.96 -26.10
CA LEU A 261 -3.99 5.34 -25.12
C LEU A 261 -4.33 3.88 -24.80
N GLY A 262 -5.53 3.39 -25.15
CA GLY A 262 -5.96 2.01 -24.90
C GLY A 262 -6.05 1.64 -23.40
N ILE A 263 -6.12 2.62 -22.52
CA ILE A 263 -6.11 2.41 -21.06
C ILE A 263 -7.31 1.55 -20.62
N TYR A 264 -8.47 1.75 -21.25
CA TYR A 264 -9.71 1.05 -20.90
C TYR A 264 -9.74 -0.44 -21.28
N HIS A 265 -8.72 -0.91 -22.04
CA HIS A 265 -8.58 -2.31 -22.46
C HIS A 265 -7.49 -3.07 -21.69
N THR A 266 -6.77 -2.43 -20.78
CA THR A 266 -5.61 -3.01 -20.09
C THR A 266 -5.95 -4.21 -19.20
N MET A 267 -7.22 -4.37 -18.79
CA MET A 267 -7.69 -5.42 -17.90
C MET A 267 -8.52 -6.51 -18.60
N GLU A 268 -8.54 -6.55 -19.92
CA GLU A 268 -9.36 -7.55 -20.68
C GLU A 268 -8.85 -8.98 -20.49
N ASP A 269 -7.53 -9.18 -20.46
CA ASP A 269 -6.90 -10.50 -20.30
C ASP A 269 -6.42 -10.74 -18.86
N PHE A 270 -6.88 -9.95 -17.90
CA PHE A 270 -6.47 -10.10 -16.52
C PHE A 270 -6.90 -11.46 -15.96
N THR A 271 -5.95 -12.20 -15.40
CA THR A 271 -6.18 -13.48 -14.72
C THR A 271 -6.00 -13.35 -13.21
N GLY A 272 -5.17 -12.42 -12.78
CA GLY A 272 -4.81 -12.24 -11.38
C GLY A 272 -3.93 -13.37 -10.84
N ARG A 273 -3.64 -13.30 -9.55
CA ARG A 273 -2.93 -14.36 -8.85
C ARG A 273 -3.86 -15.56 -8.66
N ALA A 274 -3.44 -16.75 -9.15
CA ALA A 274 -4.10 -18.02 -8.92
C ALA A 274 -4.10 -18.41 -7.43
#